data_4e5bf57155cc60c1c76f60cc53340f90
#
_entry.id   4e5bf57155cc60c1c76f60cc53340f90
#
_cell.length_a   1.000
_cell.length_b   1.000
_cell.length_c   1.000
_cell.angle_alpha   90.00
_cell.angle_beta   90.00
_cell.angle_gamma   90.00
#
_symmetry.space_group_name_H-M   'P 1'
#
loop_
_entity.id
_entity.type
_entity.pdbx_description
1 polymer ?
#
loop_
_entity_poly.entity_id
_entity_poly.type
_entity_poly.pdbx_seq_one_letter_code
_entity_poly.pdbx_strand_id
1 'polypeptide(L)'
;KQSEETFPSRADRILLNRFLAVPLFLSAVLLVFYLTFGSLGTRLGELADSFINGALSAALMSVLGWLGASEWVKDLVCGGILAGLGSVCSFLPQIALLFFFLGLLEDCGYMARGAFIADYPLRLLGLGGKSFLPLFMGFGCSVPALMSTRTLHAGREKKICAAVIPFMSCSAKMPVYAMLISAFFPNVRWLAVILVYSLGIACACAGSLILKKTVFKGVEPPFIFELPEYRLPRVRSALRYVRDRLREFLKKAGAVLFPASVIIWALGYFDFSFHHAADARLS
;
A
#
# COMPACT_ATOMS: atom_id res chain seq x y z
N LYS A 1 -7.28 47.63 -3.66
CA LYS A 1 -6.01 47.10 -4.21
C LYS A 1 -6.34 45.76 -4.82
N GLN A 2 -6.43 45.75 -6.14
CA GLN A 2 -6.52 44.55 -6.93
C GLN A 2 -5.22 43.76 -6.70
N SER A 3 -5.33 42.64 -5.99
CA SER A 3 -4.24 41.67 -5.91
C SER A 3 -4.07 41.08 -7.31
N GLU A 4 -2.88 41.32 -7.89
CA GLU A 4 -2.45 40.66 -9.13
C GLU A 4 -2.80 39.17 -9.04
N GLU A 5 -3.53 38.68 -10.03
CA GLU A 5 -3.83 37.26 -10.18
C GLU A 5 -2.51 36.50 -10.39
N THR A 6 -1.93 36.02 -9.31
CA THR A 6 -0.69 35.25 -9.30
C THR A 6 -0.99 33.90 -10.00
N PHE A 7 0.01 33.35 -10.68
CA PHE A 7 -0.04 32.06 -11.40
C PHE A 7 -0.81 30.94 -10.64
N PRO A 8 -0.74 30.87 -9.29
CA PRO A 8 -1.55 29.92 -8.49
C PRO A 8 -3.07 30.09 -8.64
N SER A 9 -3.56 31.33 -8.79
CA SER A 9 -5.01 31.58 -8.84
C SER A 9 -5.65 31.12 -10.16
N ARG A 10 -4.92 31.15 -11.26
CA ARG A 10 -5.38 30.66 -12.57
C ARG A 10 -5.39 29.14 -12.62
N ALA A 11 -4.34 28.50 -12.06
CA ALA A 11 -4.30 27.04 -11.95
C ALA A 11 -5.42 26.52 -11.03
N ASP A 12 -5.67 27.20 -9.91
CA ASP A 12 -6.77 26.84 -9.00
C ASP A 12 -8.16 26.99 -9.63
N ARG A 13 -8.36 27.95 -10.50
CA ARG A 13 -9.64 28.12 -11.22
C ARG A 13 -9.94 26.91 -12.13
N ILE A 14 -8.93 26.28 -12.73
CA ILE A 14 -9.07 25.10 -13.58
C ILE A 14 -9.12 23.83 -12.70
N LEU A 15 -8.24 23.72 -11.73
CA LEU A 15 -8.09 22.54 -10.86
C LEU A 15 -9.20 22.39 -9.80
N LEU A 16 -9.87 23.47 -9.40
CA LEU A 16 -11.02 23.46 -8.48
C LEU A 16 -12.37 23.53 -9.20
N ASN A 17 -12.39 23.59 -10.54
CA ASN A 17 -13.63 23.51 -11.29
C ASN A 17 -14.28 22.14 -11.03
N ARG A 18 -15.48 22.12 -10.46
CA ARG A 18 -16.22 20.94 -9.98
C ARG A 18 -16.27 19.79 -10.99
N PHE A 19 -16.29 20.08 -12.28
CA PHE A 19 -16.33 19.07 -13.35
C PHE A 19 -14.94 18.58 -13.80
N LEU A 20 -13.92 19.45 -13.78
CA LEU A 20 -12.55 19.11 -14.22
C LEU A 20 -11.66 18.59 -13.09
N ALA A 21 -11.92 19.00 -11.86
CA ALA A 21 -11.08 18.64 -10.71
C ALA A 21 -11.06 17.13 -10.45
N VAL A 22 -12.21 16.47 -10.49
CA VAL A 22 -12.33 15.03 -10.23
C VAL A 22 -11.63 14.20 -11.31
N PRO A 23 -11.91 14.37 -12.62
CA PRO A 23 -11.22 13.57 -13.64
C PRO A 23 -9.73 13.88 -13.72
N LEU A 24 -9.31 15.12 -13.50
CA LEU A 24 -7.89 15.47 -13.49
C LEU A 24 -7.15 14.84 -12.30
N PHE A 25 -7.78 14.87 -11.12
CA PHE A 25 -7.27 14.20 -9.94
C PHE A 25 -7.15 12.69 -10.18
N LEU A 26 -8.22 12.08 -10.69
CA LEU A 26 -8.25 10.65 -10.97
C LEU A 26 -7.18 10.26 -12.01
N SER A 27 -7.00 11.07 -13.06
CA SER A 27 -5.99 10.81 -14.08
C SER A 27 -4.56 10.90 -13.55
N ALA A 28 -4.26 11.90 -12.71
CA ALA A 28 -2.94 12.03 -12.07
C ALA A 28 -2.61 10.83 -11.19
N VAL A 29 -3.59 10.37 -10.46
CA VAL A 29 -3.47 9.22 -9.59
C VAL A 29 -3.34 7.92 -10.39
N LEU A 30 -4.17 7.71 -11.39
CA LEU A 30 -4.06 6.55 -12.28
C LEU A 30 -2.69 6.53 -12.97
N LEU A 31 -2.16 7.69 -13.33
CA LEU A 31 -0.80 7.82 -13.87
C LEU A 31 0.25 7.35 -12.86
N VAL A 32 0.14 7.77 -11.60
CA VAL A 32 1.05 7.32 -10.52
C VAL A 32 0.97 5.81 -10.34
N PHE A 33 -0.24 5.24 -10.29
CA PHE A 33 -0.40 3.79 -10.18
C PHE A 33 0.13 3.06 -11.41
N TYR A 34 -0.12 3.57 -12.62
CA TYR A 34 0.40 3.00 -13.84
C TYR A 34 1.93 3.01 -13.88
N LEU A 35 2.57 4.10 -13.46
CA LEU A 35 4.03 4.18 -13.39
C LEU A 35 4.61 3.26 -12.31
N THR A 36 3.93 3.15 -11.18
CA THR A 36 4.40 2.37 -10.03
C THR A 36 4.24 0.86 -10.24
N PHE A 37 3.06 0.43 -10.74
CA PHE A 37 2.73 -1.00 -10.89
C PHE A 37 2.79 -1.49 -12.34
N GLY A 38 3.03 -0.59 -13.30
CA GLY A 38 3.26 -0.92 -14.69
C GLY A 38 4.69 -1.41 -14.96
N SER A 39 5.11 -1.26 -16.21
CA SER A 39 6.38 -1.80 -16.70
C SER A 39 7.63 -1.33 -15.94
N LEU A 40 7.61 -0.11 -15.39
CA LEU A 40 8.74 0.43 -14.62
C LEU A 40 8.89 -0.28 -13.26
N GLY A 41 7.80 -0.38 -12.51
CA GLY A 41 7.82 -1.01 -11.19
C GLY A 41 8.05 -2.52 -11.26
N THR A 42 7.44 -3.20 -12.25
CA THR A 42 7.65 -4.65 -12.44
C THR A 42 9.10 -4.97 -12.81
N ARG A 43 9.71 -4.25 -13.75
CA ARG A 43 11.13 -4.45 -14.11
C ARG A 43 12.07 -4.24 -12.93
N LEU A 44 11.84 -3.19 -12.11
CA LEU A 44 12.66 -2.97 -10.93
C LEU A 44 12.44 -4.05 -9.86
N GLY A 45 11.20 -4.54 -9.72
CA GLY A 45 10.88 -5.66 -8.84
C GLY A 45 11.56 -6.96 -9.29
N GLU A 46 11.49 -7.29 -10.58
CA GLU A 46 12.15 -8.46 -11.17
C GLU A 46 13.68 -8.40 -11.03
N LEU A 47 14.28 -7.22 -11.22
CA LEU A 47 15.72 -7.02 -10.99
C LEU A 47 16.08 -7.26 -9.52
N ALA A 48 15.30 -6.75 -8.59
CA ALA A 48 15.50 -6.98 -7.17
C ALA A 48 15.31 -8.45 -6.79
N ASP A 49 14.30 -9.11 -7.35
CA ASP A 49 14.03 -10.53 -7.15
C ASP A 49 15.17 -11.41 -7.69
N SER A 50 15.62 -11.18 -8.92
CA SER A 50 16.73 -11.92 -9.51
C SER A 50 18.05 -11.73 -8.76
N PHE A 51 18.26 -10.55 -8.19
CA PHE A 51 19.43 -10.30 -7.36
C PHE A 51 19.35 -11.03 -6.00
N ILE A 52 18.20 -10.99 -5.34
CA ILE A 52 18.05 -11.54 -3.99
C ILE A 52 17.84 -13.06 -4.06
N ASN A 53 16.85 -13.52 -4.79
CA ASN A 53 16.50 -14.93 -4.88
C ASN A 53 17.39 -15.71 -5.87
N GLY A 54 18.04 -15.02 -6.81
CA GLY A 54 19.02 -15.60 -7.73
C GLY A 54 20.45 -15.53 -7.16
N ALA A 55 21.09 -14.37 -7.29
CA ALA A 55 22.52 -14.22 -6.99
C ALA A 55 22.85 -14.44 -5.49
N LEU A 56 22.05 -13.87 -4.60
CA LEU A 56 22.30 -13.96 -3.15
C LEU A 56 22.02 -15.37 -2.62
N SER A 57 20.96 -16.03 -3.09
CA SER A 57 20.67 -17.43 -2.72
C SER A 57 21.77 -18.39 -3.19
N ALA A 58 22.24 -18.23 -4.43
CA ALA A 58 23.33 -19.04 -4.97
C ALA A 58 24.64 -18.84 -4.18
N ALA A 59 24.96 -17.59 -3.81
CA ALA A 59 26.13 -17.29 -3.00
C ALA A 59 26.01 -17.90 -1.58
N LEU A 60 24.85 -17.80 -0.95
CA LEU A 60 24.60 -18.40 0.37
C LEU A 60 24.69 -19.93 0.32
N MET A 61 24.08 -20.55 -0.70
CA MET A 61 24.16 -22.01 -0.88
C MET A 61 25.59 -22.49 -1.06
N SER A 62 26.41 -21.77 -1.82
CA SER A 62 27.84 -22.13 -2.00
C SER A 62 28.62 -21.99 -0.70
N VAL A 63 28.40 -20.93 0.09
CA VAL A 63 29.04 -20.73 1.39
C VAL A 63 28.61 -21.79 2.39
N LEU A 64 27.31 -22.09 2.49
CA LEU A 64 26.78 -23.14 3.38
C LEU A 64 27.27 -24.55 2.95
N GLY A 65 27.44 -24.78 1.64
CA GLY A 65 28.05 -26.01 1.12
C GLY A 65 29.51 -26.15 1.54
N TRP A 66 30.28 -25.06 1.45
CA TRP A 66 31.71 -25.04 1.85
C TRP A 66 31.87 -25.22 3.38
N LEU A 67 30.96 -24.70 4.18
CA LEU A 67 30.91 -24.86 5.63
C LEU A 67 30.44 -26.27 6.08
N GLY A 68 30.02 -27.14 5.13
CA GLY A 68 29.52 -28.48 5.45
C GLY A 68 28.18 -28.48 6.20
N ALA A 69 27.39 -27.42 6.02
CA ALA A 69 26.08 -27.31 6.68
C ALA A 69 25.16 -28.46 6.23
N SER A 70 24.39 -29.00 7.19
CA SER A 70 23.41 -30.06 6.90
C SER A 70 22.30 -29.54 5.96
N GLU A 71 21.70 -30.45 5.17
CA GLU A 71 20.63 -30.10 4.23
C GLU A 71 19.48 -29.33 4.90
N TRP A 72 19.10 -29.72 6.12
CA TRP A 72 18.11 -29.02 6.93
C TRP A 72 18.44 -27.53 7.15
N VAL A 73 19.71 -27.19 7.44
CA VAL A 73 20.13 -25.80 7.63
C VAL A 73 20.09 -25.02 6.33
N LYS A 74 20.42 -25.64 5.21
CA LYS A 74 20.33 -25.03 3.87
C LYS A 74 18.88 -24.72 3.52
N ASP A 75 17.97 -25.65 3.76
CA ASP A 75 16.53 -25.46 3.53
C ASP A 75 15.93 -24.39 4.43
N LEU A 76 16.30 -24.35 5.71
CA LEU A 76 15.87 -23.31 6.63
C LEU A 76 16.32 -21.92 6.15
N VAL A 77 17.61 -21.78 5.82
CA VAL A 77 18.18 -20.48 5.45
C VAL A 77 17.66 -20.01 4.09
N CYS A 78 17.66 -20.87 3.08
CA CYS A 78 17.27 -20.48 1.72
C CYS A 78 15.76 -20.56 1.50
N GLY A 79 15.11 -21.65 1.92
CA GLY A 79 13.68 -21.86 1.75
C GLY A 79 12.80 -21.11 2.75
N GLY A 80 13.27 -20.94 3.99
CA GLY A 80 12.54 -20.21 5.00
C GLY A 80 12.89 -18.72 5.06
N ILE A 81 14.11 -18.42 5.47
CA ILE A 81 14.52 -17.04 5.79
C ILE A 81 14.68 -16.20 4.51
N LEU A 82 15.49 -16.69 3.56
CA LEU A 82 15.82 -15.91 2.37
C LEU A 82 14.61 -15.77 1.44
N ALA A 83 13.83 -16.81 1.25
CA ALA A 83 12.61 -16.74 0.45
C ALA A 83 11.58 -15.77 1.06
N GLY A 84 11.41 -15.80 2.39
CA GLY A 84 10.49 -14.89 3.08
C GLY A 84 10.94 -13.43 3.07
N LEU A 85 12.21 -13.16 3.40
CA LEU A 85 12.76 -11.81 3.31
C LEU A 85 12.91 -11.33 1.87
N GLY A 86 13.31 -12.22 0.97
CA GLY A 86 13.47 -11.93 -0.45
C GLY A 86 12.18 -11.45 -1.09
N SER A 87 11.05 -12.12 -0.82
CA SER A 87 9.75 -11.70 -1.33
C SER A 87 9.37 -10.27 -0.90
N VAL A 88 9.67 -9.90 0.34
CA VAL A 88 9.45 -8.53 0.84
C VAL A 88 10.33 -7.52 0.11
N CYS A 89 11.61 -7.87 -0.06
CA CYS A 89 12.59 -7.00 -0.70
C CYS A 89 12.31 -6.83 -2.21
N SER A 90 11.74 -7.84 -2.88
CA SER A 90 11.35 -7.75 -4.30
C SER A 90 10.25 -6.69 -4.54
N PHE A 91 9.36 -6.45 -3.55
CA PHE A 91 8.36 -5.39 -3.61
C PHE A 91 8.88 -4.00 -3.21
N LEU A 92 10.08 -3.92 -2.62
CA LEU A 92 10.64 -2.68 -2.09
C LEU A 92 10.79 -1.57 -3.15
N PRO A 93 11.27 -1.84 -4.38
CA PRO A 93 11.38 -0.83 -5.42
C PRO A 93 10.02 -0.25 -5.84
N GLN A 94 8.99 -1.10 -5.92
CA GLN A 94 7.63 -0.65 -6.24
C GLN A 94 7.07 0.27 -5.15
N ILE A 95 7.28 -0.09 -3.87
CA ILE A 95 6.87 0.72 -2.73
C ILE A 95 7.65 2.04 -2.69
N ALA A 96 8.94 2.01 -3.03
CA ALA A 96 9.78 3.21 -3.12
C ALA A 96 9.27 4.19 -4.20
N LEU A 97 8.93 3.68 -5.39
CA LEU A 97 8.33 4.47 -6.46
C LEU A 97 6.98 5.06 -6.05
N LEU A 98 6.12 4.27 -5.41
CA LEU A 98 4.84 4.74 -4.92
C LEU A 98 5.02 5.90 -3.95
N PHE A 99 5.88 5.76 -2.93
CA PHE A 99 6.15 6.84 -1.99
C PHE A 99 6.80 8.05 -2.64
N PHE A 100 7.63 7.84 -3.65
CA PHE A 100 8.26 8.93 -4.39
C PHE A 100 7.22 9.79 -5.11
N PHE A 101 6.36 9.17 -5.90
CA PHE A 101 5.31 9.90 -6.64
C PHE A 101 4.27 10.50 -5.70
N LEU A 102 3.87 9.80 -4.65
CA LEU A 102 2.95 10.36 -3.64
C LEU A 102 3.59 11.54 -2.90
N GLY A 103 4.86 11.45 -2.54
CA GLY A 103 5.60 12.55 -1.93
C GLY A 103 5.70 13.78 -2.84
N LEU A 104 5.89 13.59 -4.15
CA LEU A 104 5.85 14.67 -5.13
C LEU A 104 4.46 15.34 -5.21
N LEU A 105 3.40 14.55 -5.22
CA LEU A 105 2.02 15.06 -5.23
C LEU A 105 1.63 15.75 -3.91
N GLU A 106 2.19 15.31 -2.79
CA GLU A 106 2.01 15.95 -1.49
C GLU A 106 2.77 17.27 -1.42
N ASP A 107 4.04 17.29 -1.82
CA ASP A 107 4.91 18.50 -1.81
C ASP A 107 4.36 19.62 -2.71
N CYS A 108 3.76 19.29 -3.86
CA CYS A 108 3.16 20.31 -4.73
C CYS A 108 1.78 20.80 -4.25
N GLY A 109 1.23 20.25 -3.16
CA GLY A 109 -0.06 20.64 -2.59
C GLY A 109 -1.28 20.12 -3.36
N TYR A 110 -1.07 19.22 -4.33
CA TYR A 110 -2.16 18.65 -5.13
C TYR A 110 -3.09 17.74 -4.30
N MET A 111 -2.51 17.00 -3.34
CA MET A 111 -3.26 16.13 -2.43
C MET A 111 -4.23 16.90 -1.52
N ALA A 112 -3.88 18.12 -1.13
CA ALA A 112 -4.76 18.97 -0.33
C ALA A 112 -6.05 19.34 -1.09
N ARG A 113 -5.96 19.54 -2.39
CA ARG A 113 -7.10 19.84 -3.23
C ARG A 113 -8.02 18.64 -3.44
N GLY A 114 -7.43 17.45 -3.61
CA GLY A 114 -8.18 16.20 -3.60
C GLY A 114 -8.95 15.99 -2.29
N ALA A 115 -8.30 16.28 -1.16
CA ALA A 115 -8.92 16.21 0.16
C ALA A 115 -10.09 17.21 0.31
N PHE A 116 -9.98 18.42 -0.25
CA PHE A 116 -11.06 19.41 -0.26
C PHE A 116 -12.28 18.94 -1.06
N ILE A 117 -12.06 18.36 -2.24
CA ILE A 117 -13.14 17.82 -3.09
C ILE A 117 -13.84 16.64 -2.41
N ALA A 118 -13.08 15.77 -1.73
CA ALA A 118 -13.59 14.59 -1.06
C ALA A 118 -14.18 14.88 0.33
N ASP A 119 -14.04 16.08 0.88
CA ASP A 119 -14.49 16.41 2.24
C ASP A 119 -16.00 16.20 2.41
N TYR A 120 -16.80 16.63 1.44
CA TYR A 120 -18.26 16.49 1.53
C TYR A 120 -18.73 15.02 1.64
N PRO A 121 -18.38 14.08 0.74
CA PRO A 121 -18.79 12.69 0.89
C PRO A 121 -18.17 11.99 2.10
N LEU A 122 -16.95 12.34 2.50
CA LEU A 122 -16.31 11.75 3.66
C LEU A 122 -16.97 12.15 4.98
N ARG A 123 -17.46 13.38 5.11
CA ARG A 123 -18.23 13.84 6.29
C ARG A 123 -19.51 13.04 6.49
N LEU A 124 -20.17 12.60 5.42
CA LEU A 124 -21.32 11.70 5.53
C LEU A 124 -20.95 10.39 6.21
N LEU A 125 -19.74 9.90 5.95
CA LEU A 125 -19.18 8.69 6.56
C LEU A 125 -18.58 8.94 7.98
N GLY A 126 -18.53 10.19 8.45
CA GLY A 126 -17.94 10.57 9.74
C GLY A 126 -16.42 10.69 9.73
N LEU A 127 -15.89 10.96 8.54
CA LEU A 127 -14.48 11.20 8.27
C LEU A 127 -14.33 12.63 7.73
N GLY A 128 -13.27 13.33 8.10
CA GLY A 128 -12.95 14.64 7.52
C GLY A 128 -12.14 14.53 6.23
N GLY A 129 -12.00 15.64 5.52
CA GLY A 129 -11.24 15.68 4.25
C GLY A 129 -9.79 15.21 4.37
N LYS A 130 -9.15 15.37 5.52
CA LYS A 130 -7.78 14.84 5.76
C LYS A 130 -7.71 13.32 5.71
N SER A 131 -8.80 12.60 6.01
CA SER A 131 -8.87 11.14 5.89
C SER A 131 -8.82 10.66 4.44
N PHE A 132 -9.03 11.57 3.48
CA PHE A 132 -8.96 11.24 2.05
C PHE A 132 -7.59 10.64 1.68
N LEU A 133 -6.50 11.26 2.14
CA LEU A 133 -5.16 10.81 1.80
C LEU A 133 -4.87 9.37 2.27
N PRO A 134 -5.07 8.99 3.55
CA PRO A 134 -4.92 7.62 4.00
C PRO A 134 -5.84 6.63 3.28
N LEU A 135 -7.12 6.97 3.09
CA LEU A 135 -8.08 6.10 2.40
C LEU A 135 -7.67 5.87 0.95
N PHE A 136 -7.26 6.93 0.28
CA PHE A 136 -6.82 6.86 -1.10
C PHE A 136 -5.54 6.00 -1.25
N MET A 137 -4.56 6.18 -0.37
CA MET A 137 -3.38 5.32 -0.31
C MET A 137 -3.75 3.85 -0.08
N GLY A 138 -4.88 3.58 0.59
CA GLY A 138 -5.40 2.24 0.86
C GLY A 138 -5.68 1.40 -0.40
N PHE A 139 -6.03 2.03 -1.51
CA PHE A 139 -6.16 1.35 -2.81
C PHE A 139 -4.82 0.91 -3.40
N GLY A 140 -3.74 1.61 -3.09
CA GLY A 140 -2.39 1.22 -3.49
C GLY A 140 -1.79 0.19 -2.56
N CYS A 141 -1.67 0.55 -1.29
CA CYS A 141 -1.10 -0.31 -0.24
C CYS A 141 -1.63 0.07 1.13
N SER A 142 -2.18 -0.90 1.86
CA SER A 142 -2.77 -0.69 3.20
C SER A 142 -1.72 -0.28 4.25
N VAL A 143 -0.46 -0.70 4.11
CA VAL A 143 0.58 -0.40 5.10
C VAL A 143 0.92 1.09 5.14
N PRO A 144 1.32 1.75 4.02
CA PRO A 144 1.52 3.19 4.01
C PRO A 144 0.25 3.97 4.34
N ALA A 145 -0.91 3.48 3.94
CA ALA A 145 -2.19 4.07 4.28
C ALA A 145 -2.40 4.14 5.81
N LEU A 146 -2.18 3.04 6.52
CA LEU A 146 -2.22 3.00 7.98
C LEU A 146 -1.15 3.89 8.63
N MET A 147 0.03 3.96 8.04
CA MET A 147 1.09 4.86 8.54
C MET A 147 0.71 6.32 8.39
N SER A 148 0.03 6.69 7.30
CA SER A 148 -0.41 8.07 7.06
C SER A 148 -1.58 8.48 7.96
N THR A 149 -2.34 7.55 8.56
CA THR A 149 -3.35 7.90 9.57
C THR A 149 -2.76 8.57 10.81
N ARG A 150 -1.45 8.48 11.03
CA ARG A 150 -0.77 9.17 12.13
C ARG A 150 -0.75 10.69 11.98
N THR A 151 -0.90 11.20 10.76
CA THR A 151 -0.99 12.63 10.47
C THR A 151 -2.36 13.20 10.82
N LEU A 152 -3.37 12.33 10.99
CA LEU A 152 -4.69 12.72 11.46
C LEU A 152 -4.64 13.06 12.95
N HIS A 153 -5.48 14.00 13.36
CA HIS A 153 -5.59 14.36 14.79
C HIS A 153 -5.96 13.12 15.62
N ALA A 154 -5.38 13.01 16.80
CA ALA A 154 -5.67 11.91 17.71
C ALA A 154 -7.14 12.00 18.16
N GLY A 155 -7.98 11.12 17.63
CA GLY A 155 -9.40 11.13 17.93
C GLY A 155 -10.14 10.02 17.18
N ARG A 156 -11.43 10.22 17.09
CA ARG A 156 -12.39 9.35 16.43
C ARG A 156 -12.03 9.09 14.95
N GLU A 157 -11.76 10.16 14.21
CA GLU A 157 -11.46 10.12 12.78
C GLU A 157 -10.31 9.14 12.44
N LYS A 158 -9.21 9.25 13.20
CA LYS A 158 -8.05 8.35 13.05
C LYS A 158 -8.42 6.89 13.27
N LYS A 159 -9.22 6.58 14.28
CA LYS A 159 -9.61 5.20 14.61
C LYS A 159 -10.53 4.61 13.57
N ILE A 160 -11.53 5.38 13.09
CA ILE A 160 -12.44 4.97 12.03
C ILE A 160 -11.65 4.75 10.74
N CYS A 161 -10.81 5.71 10.35
CA CYS A 161 -10.00 5.62 9.15
C CYS A 161 -9.08 4.37 9.18
N ALA A 162 -8.40 4.13 10.30
CA ALA A 162 -7.54 2.96 10.46
C ALA A 162 -8.31 1.63 10.40
N ALA A 163 -9.54 1.59 10.91
CA ALA A 163 -10.39 0.39 10.87
C ALA A 163 -10.95 0.10 9.47
N VAL A 164 -11.14 1.14 8.65
CA VAL A 164 -11.74 1.04 7.31
C VAL A 164 -10.71 0.70 6.23
N ILE A 165 -9.46 1.17 6.36
CA ILE A 165 -8.39 0.91 5.38
C ILE A 165 -8.21 -0.56 4.99
N PRO A 166 -8.28 -1.57 5.90
CA PRO A 166 -8.13 -2.97 5.52
C PRO A 166 -9.20 -3.50 4.56
N PHE A 167 -10.38 -2.86 4.48
CA PHE A 167 -11.43 -3.24 3.53
C PHE A 167 -11.14 -2.75 2.10
N MET A 168 -10.22 -1.79 1.95
CA MET A 168 -9.80 -1.34 0.62
C MET A 168 -9.02 -2.44 -0.11
N SER A 169 -9.42 -2.70 -1.35
CA SER A 169 -8.73 -3.66 -2.21
C SER A 169 -7.48 -3.01 -2.79
N CYS A 170 -6.30 -3.51 -2.40
CA CYS A 170 -5.02 -3.00 -2.88
C CYS A 170 -4.42 -3.93 -3.95
N SER A 171 -3.44 -3.42 -4.71
CA SER A 171 -2.76 -4.17 -5.77
C SER A 171 -2.10 -5.46 -5.29
N ALA A 172 -1.62 -5.51 -4.04
CA ALA A 172 -1.03 -6.72 -3.46
C ALA A 172 -2.04 -7.86 -3.24
N LYS A 173 -3.35 -7.56 -3.16
CA LYS A 173 -4.40 -8.58 -3.06
C LYS A 173 -4.83 -9.14 -4.43
N MET A 174 -4.45 -8.47 -5.53
CA MET A 174 -4.85 -8.87 -6.88
C MET A 174 -4.45 -10.30 -7.27
N PRO A 175 -3.23 -10.80 -7.00
CA PRO A 175 -2.88 -12.18 -7.31
C PRO A 175 -3.78 -13.20 -6.60
N VAL A 176 -4.14 -12.94 -5.33
CA VAL A 176 -5.04 -13.79 -4.55
C VAL A 176 -6.45 -13.76 -5.14
N TYR A 177 -6.95 -12.59 -5.50
CA TYR A 177 -8.25 -12.46 -6.16
C TYR A 177 -8.25 -13.16 -7.52
N ALA A 178 -7.20 -12.99 -8.32
CA ALA A 178 -7.09 -13.64 -9.63
C ALA A 178 -7.10 -15.16 -9.50
N MET A 179 -6.39 -15.72 -8.52
CA MET A 179 -6.37 -17.15 -8.22
C MET A 179 -7.75 -17.66 -7.84
N LEU A 180 -8.42 -17.01 -6.87
CA LEU A 180 -9.74 -17.40 -6.41
C LEU A 180 -10.80 -17.25 -7.52
N ILE A 181 -10.80 -16.14 -8.24
CA ILE A 181 -11.75 -15.87 -9.32
C ILE A 181 -11.55 -16.84 -10.48
N SER A 182 -10.30 -17.19 -10.82
CA SER A 182 -10.04 -18.19 -11.87
C SER A 182 -10.53 -19.59 -11.51
N ALA A 183 -10.49 -19.93 -10.22
CA ALA A 183 -10.96 -21.23 -9.72
C ALA A 183 -12.48 -21.32 -9.68
N PHE A 184 -13.17 -20.27 -9.19
CA PHE A 184 -14.62 -20.31 -8.93
C PHE A 184 -15.47 -19.69 -10.05
N PHE A 185 -14.95 -18.70 -10.80
CA PHE A 185 -15.69 -17.92 -11.81
C PHE A 185 -14.96 -17.82 -13.15
N PRO A 186 -14.63 -18.93 -13.85
CA PRO A 186 -13.82 -18.90 -15.07
C PRO A 186 -14.45 -18.12 -16.21
N ASN A 187 -15.79 -18.05 -16.29
CA ASN A 187 -16.53 -17.44 -17.40
C ASN A 187 -16.80 -15.94 -17.23
N VAL A 188 -16.74 -15.41 -15.99
CA VAL A 188 -17.14 -14.02 -15.67
C VAL A 188 -16.07 -13.29 -14.85
N ARG A 189 -14.79 -13.54 -15.16
CA ARG A 189 -13.65 -13.03 -14.38
C ARG A 189 -13.68 -11.53 -14.14
N TRP A 190 -13.95 -10.74 -15.19
CA TRP A 190 -13.99 -9.28 -15.09
C TRP A 190 -15.10 -8.77 -14.17
N LEU A 191 -16.29 -9.42 -14.23
CA LEU A 191 -17.42 -9.07 -13.37
C LEU A 191 -17.12 -9.40 -11.90
N ALA A 192 -16.51 -10.54 -11.64
CA ALA A 192 -16.11 -10.95 -10.29
C ALA A 192 -15.10 -10.00 -9.66
N VAL A 193 -14.12 -9.48 -10.44
CA VAL A 193 -13.18 -8.46 -9.97
C VAL A 193 -13.93 -7.18 -9.57
N ILE A 194 -14.80 -6.66 -10.43
CA ILE A 194 -15.58 -5.47 -10.13
C ILE A 194 -16.45 -5.67 -8.88
N LEU A 195 -17.06 -6.85 -8.74
CA LEU A 195 -17.90 -7.17 -7.60
C LEU A 195 -17.09 -7.20 -6.29
N VAL A 196 -15.90 -7.80 -6.28
CA VAL A 196 -15.03 -7.81 -5.09
C VAL A 196 -14.58 -6.40 -4.72
N TYR A 197 -14.21 -5.56 -5.68
CA TYR A 197 -13.85 -4.18 -5.43
C TYR A 197 -15.01 -3.35 -4.88
N SER A 198 -16.18 -3.47 -5.52
CA SER A 198 -17.39 -2.75 -5.07
C SER A 198 -17.85 -3.21 -3.68
N LEU A 199 -17.75 -4.51 -3.39
CA LEU A 199 -18.04 -5.06 -2.08
C LEU A 199 -17.07 -4.52 -1.02
N GLY A 200 -15.77 -4.44 -1.33
CA GLY A 200 -14.77 -3.87 -0.44
C GLY A 200 -15.08 -2.42 -0.07
N ILE A 201 -15.44 -1.60 -1.08
CA ILE A 201 -15.84 -0.20 -0.86
C ILE A 201 -17.14 -0.13 -0.04
N ALA A 202 -18.14 -0.95 -0.36
CA ALA A 202 -19.39 -0.99 0.37
C ALA A 202 -19.18 -1.38 1.84
N CYS A 203 -18.36 -2.39 2.12
CA CYS A 203 -17.98 -2.79 3.49
C CYS A 203 -17.22 -1.68 4.23
N ALA A 204 -16.34 -0.96 3.54
CA ALA A 204 -15.63 0.18 4.10
C ALA A 204 -16.61 1.31 4.51
N CYS A 205 -17.54 1.66 3.63
CA CYS A 205 -18.58 2.66 3.92
C CYS A 205 -19.50 2.20 5.05
N ALA A 206 -19.99 0.97 4.99
CA ALA A 206 -20.86 0.41 6.04
C ALA A 206 -20.14 0.36 7.40
N GLY A 207 -18.89 -0.12 7.43
CA GLY A 207 -18.06 -0.17 8.62
C GLY A 207 -17.82 1.21 9.22
N SER A 208 -17.56 2.22 8.39
CA SER A 208 -17.42 3.61 8.82
C SER A 208 -18.71 4.13 9.47
N LEU A 209 -19.87 3.91 8.84
CA LEU A 209 -21.18 4.33 9.36
C LEU A 209 -21.54 3.62 10.67
N ILE A 210 -21.27 2.31 10.76
CA ILE A 210 -21.50 1.54 11.99
C ILE A 210 -20.64 2.09 13.12
N LEU A 211 -19.33 2.25 12.88
CA LEU A 211 -18.40 2.80 13.88
C LEU A 211 -18.80 4.22 14.32
N LYS A 212 -19.26 5.05 13.38
CA LYS A 212 -19.76 6.39 13.65
C LYS A 212 -20.97 6.38 14.60
N LYS A 213 -21.91 5.45 14.39
CA LYS A 213 -23.17 5.41 15.15
C LYS A 213 -23.05 4.67 16.48
N THR A 214 -22.19 3.63 16.55
CA THR A 214 -22.10 2.74 17.72
C THR A 214 -20.99 3.13 18.69
N VAL A 215 -19.75 3.15 18.21
CA VAL A 215 -18.55 3.25 19.08
C VAL A 215 -18.13 4.71 19.28
N PHE A 216 -18.21 5.51 18.24
CA PHE A 216 -17.68 6.87 18.24
C PHE A 216 -18.79 7.91 18.06
N LYS A 217 -19.64 8.07 19.06
CA LYS A 217 -20.68 9.12 19.09
C LYS A 217 -20.06 10.47 19.41
N GLY A 218 -20.45 11.52 18.69
CA GLY A 218 -20.02 12.91 18.93
C GLY A 218 -19.95 13.71 17.63
N VAL A 219 -19.96 15.03 17.77
CA VAL A 219 -19.81 15.98 16.67
C VAL A 219 -18.34 16.40 16.64
N GLU A 220 -17.67 16.22 15.52
CA GLU A 220 -16.34 16.78 15.32
C GLU A 220 -16.46 18.28 15.00
N PRO A 221 -15.59 19.13 15.57
CA PRO A 221 -15.56 20.53 15.21
C PRO A 221 -15.30 20.68 13.70
N PRO A 222 -15.93 21.66 13.04
CA PRO A 222 -15.70 21.93 11.65
C PRO A 222 -14.22 22.27 11.45
N PHE A 223 -13.54 21.50 10.62
CA PHE A 223 -12.15 21.72 10.32
C PHE A 223 -12.04 22.80 9.24
N ILE A 224 -11.32 23.89 9.55
CA ILE A 224 -10.97 24.94 8.57
C ILE A 224 -9.80 24.40 7.74
N PHE A 225 -10.04 24.20 6.46
CA PHE A 225 -9.03 23.69 5.53
C PHE A 225 -8.33 24.88 4.87
N GLU A 226 -7.11 25.17 5.31
CA GLU A 226 -6.24 26.11 4.62
C GLU A 226 -5.55 25.37 3.47
N LEU A 227 -5.83 25.79 2.24
CA LEU A 227 -5.19 25.23 1.05
C LEU A 227 -3.73 25.74 1.01
N PRO A 228 -2.73 24.87 1.03
CA PRO A 228 -1.34 25.27 0.90
C PRO A 228 -1.07 25.87 -0.47
N GLU A 229 -0.16 26.84 -0.53
CA GLU A 229 0.33 27.41 -1.78
C GLU A 229 1.00 26.33 -2.65
N TYR A 230 0.89 26.48 -3.97
CA TYR A 230 1.64 25.64 -4.90
C TYR A 230 3.14 25.87 -4.73
N ARG A 231 3.85 24.79 -4.49
CA ARG A 231 5.30 24.80 -4.45
C ARG A 231 5.84 23.81 -5.47
N LEU A 232 6.91 24.19 -6.17
CA LEU A 232 7.61 23.24 -7.01
C LEU A 232 8.18 22.12 -6.14
N PRO A 233 7.86 20.85 -6.47
CA PRO A 233 8.29 19.71 -5.66
C PRO A 233 9.83 19.64 -5.66
N ARG A 234 10.40 19.48 -4.48
CA ARG A 234 11.85 19.32 -4.31
C ARG A 234 12.20 17.84 -4.28
N VAL A 235 12.86 17.34 -5.31
CA VAL A 235 13.29 15.93 -5.40
C VAL A 235 14.05 15.48 -4.14
N ARG A 236 14.85 16.35 -3.54
CA ARG A 236 15.58 16.05 -2.30
C ARG A 236 14.64 15.82 -1.10
N SER A 237 13.52 16.54 -1.03
CA SER A 237 12.47 16.34 -0.02
C SER A 237 11.79 15.01 -0.22
N ALA A 238 11.35 14.72 -1.46
CA ALA A 238 10.73 13.46 -1.83
C ALA A 238 11.64 12.24 -1.55
N LEU A 239 12.94 12.34 -1.86
CA LEU A 239 13.90 11.27 -1.56
C LEU A 239 14.03 11.01 -0.05
N ARG A 240 14.07 12.06 0.76
CA ARG A 240 14.12 11.95 2.22
C ARG A 240 12.84 11.31 2.75
N TYR A 241 11.69 11.73 2.25
CA TYR A 241 10.39 11.15 2.58
C TYR A 241 10.36 9.65 2.26
N VAL A 242 10.79 9.25 1.05
CA VAL A 242 10.89 7.84 0.63
C VAL A 242 11.77 7.05 1.60
N ARG A 243 12.98 7.54 1.88
CA ARG A 243 13.91 6.85 2.77
C ARG A 243 13.31 6.61 4.16
N ASP A 244 12.66 7.62 4.73
CA ASP A 244 12.11 7.54 6.08
C ASP A 244 10.91 6.57 6.11
N ARG A 245 10.06 6.60 5.09
CA ARG A 245 8.93 5.67 4.93
C ARG A 245 9.36 4.23 4.67
N LEU A 246 10.37 4.03 3.82
CA LEU A 246 10.95 2.70 3.58
C LEU A 246 11.57 2.10 4.83
N ARG A 247 12.31 2.91 5.60
CA ARG A 247 12.89 2.45 6.87
C ARG A 247 11.81 2.02 7.87
N GLU A 248 10.72 2.78 7.99
CA GLU A 248 9.59 2.38 8.84
C GLU A 248 8.90 1.11 8.33
N PHE A 249 8.70 1.01 7.00
CA PHE A 249 8.12 -0.17 6.36
C PHE A 249 8.95 -1.42 6.64
N LEU A 250 10.26 -1.36 6.38
CA LEU A 250 11.18 -2.49 6.61
C LEU A 250 11.19 -2.94 8.06
N LYS A 251 11.20 -2.01 9.02
CA LYS A 251 11.14 -2.36 10.43
C LYS A 251 9.86 -3.10 10.80
N LYS A 252 8.70 -2.64 10.31
CA LYS A 252 7.40 -3.25 10.64
C LYS A 252 7.16 -4.53 9.86
N ALA A 253 7.41 -4.51 8.55
CA ALA A 253 7.25 -5.67 7.70
C ALA A 253 8.22 -6.79 8.11
N GLY A 254 9.50 -6.47 8.33
CA GLY A 254 10.48 -7.43 8.80
C GLY A 254 10.11 -8.05 10.15
N ALA A 255 9.65 -7.25 11.11
CA ALA A 255 9.27 -7.76 12.43
C ALA A 255 8.07 -8.73 12.42
N VAL A 256 7.20 -8.66 11.41
CA VAL A 256 6.02 -9.53 11.29
C VAL A 256 6.26 -10.65 10.29
N LEU A 257 6.82 -10.33 9.12
CA LEU A 257 6.96 -11.30 8.04
C LEU A 257 8.09 -12.29 8.29
N PHE A 258 9.18 -11.87 8.95
CA PHE A 258 10.27 -12.78 9.30
C PHE A 258 9.80 -13.95 10.19
N PRO A 259 9.16 -13.74 11.36
CA PRO A 259 8.67 -14.86 12.15
C PRO A 259 7.56 -15.64 11.44
N ALA A 260 6.69 -14.96 10.66
CA ALA A 260 5.65 -15.64 9.90
C ALA A 260 6.23 -16.59 8.85
N SER A 261 7.26 -16.17 8.09
CA SER A 261 7.90 -17.03 7.08
C SER A 261 8.59 -18.25 7.71
N VAL A 262 9.25 -18.06 8.88
CA VAL A 262 9.87 -19.17 9.61
C VAL A 262 8.80 -20.15 10.12
N ILE A 263 7.68 -19.65 10.64
CA ILE A 263 6.58 -20.51 11.12
C ILE A 263 5.96 -21.28 9.94
N ILE A 264 5.68 -20.61 8.81
CA ILE A 264 5.13 -21.27 7.63
C ILE A 264 6.09 -22.33 7.08
N TRP A 265 7.39 -22.01 7.03
CA TRP A 265 8.40 -22.99 6.63
C TRP A 265 8.43 -24.18 7.60
N ALA A 266 8.44 -23.94 8.91
CA ALA A 266 8.41 -25.00 9.91
C ALA A 266 7.18 -25.89 9.79
N LEU A 267 5.99 -25.31 9.58
CA LEU A 267 4.74 -26.05 9.37
C LEU A 267 4.73 -26.83 8.04
N GLY A 268 5.43 -26.33 7.02
CA GLY A 268 5.60 -27.03 5.75
C GLY A 268 6.69 -28.10 5.75
N TYR A 269 7.68 -27.96 6.64
CA TYR A 269 8.78 -28.92 6.77
C TYR A 269 8.46 -30.09 7.67
N PHE A 270 7.72 -29.85 8.77
CA PHE A 270 7.30 -30.87 9.72
C PHE A 270 5.85 -31.30 9.40
N ASP A 271 5.66 -32.57 9.03
CA ASP A 271 4.34 -33.16 8.99
C ASP A 271 3.83 -33.41 10.43
N PHE A 272 2.51 -33.58 10.61
CA PHE A 272 1.86 -33.81 11.90
C PHE A 272 2.45 -35.02 12.68
N SER A 273 3.20 -35.89 11.99
CA SER A 273 3.89 -37.05 12.55
C SER A 273 5.36 -36.83 12.86
N PHE A 274 5.88 -35.58 12.81
CA PHE A 274 7.30 -35.23 12.95
C PHE A 274 8.26 -35.95 11.98
N HIS A 275 7.74 -36.50 10.86
CA HIS A 275 8.56 -37.02 9.77
C HIS A 275 8.87 -35.92 8.76
N HIS A 276 10.06 -35.97 8.17
CA HIS A 276 10.47 -35.03 7.13
C HIS A 276 9.58 -35.18 5.89
N ALA A 277 8.81 -34.14 5.56
CA ALA A 277 7.93 -34.16 4.39
C ALA A 277 8.69 -34.28 3.03
N ALA A 278 10.03 -34.19 3.06
CA ALA A 278 10.89 -34.40 1.88
C ALA A 278 10.81 -35.84 1.36
N ASP A 279 10.58 -36.83 2.24
CA ASP A 279 10.52 -38.25 1.83
C ASP A 279 9.17 -38.62 1.16
N ALA A 280 8.10 -37.84 1.38
CA ALA A 280 6.78 -38.11 0.80
C ALA A 280 6.64 -37.66 -0.66
N ARG A 281 7.61 -36.93 -1.22
CA ARG A 281 7.59 -36.51 -2.63
C ARG A 281 8.38 -37.42 -3.56
N LEU A 282 9.05 -38.45 -3.02
CA LEU A 282 9.85 -39.45 -3.77
C LEU A 282 9.20 -40.83 -3.80
N SER A 283 8.04 -41.01 -3.20
CA SER A 283 7.19 -42.21 -3.33
C SER A 283 5.89 -41.84 -4.08
#